data_1223dc739df8fc2874c138b13de6fe1b
#
_entry.id   1223dc739df8fc2874c138b13de6fe1b
#
_cell.length_a   1.000
_cell.length_b   1.000
_cell.length_c   1.000
_cell.angle_alpha   90.00
_cell.angle_beta   90.00
_cell.angle_gamma   90.00
#
_symmetry.space_group_name_H-M   'P 1'
#
loop_
_entity.id
_entity.type
_entity.pdbx_description
1 polymer ?
#
loop_
_entity_poly.entity_id
_entity_poly.type
_entity_poly.pdbx_seq_one_letter_code
_entity_poly.pdbx_strand_id
1 'polypeptide(L)'
;MENSYRDELCANEAARNLKKGVSAKQEKTWYINILMTRTDSSTTDPFFAELLRVIESEIHDKNCILSKVWYMSVFSDDRKCRRENLDRLIDGMYDEVEGKRDGLIIIGRCNKEALKKLNKKYKSVVSVNRNSTNYEVDEVLCDGKKIAAAAVEYLISLGHKNIGYIGQCHSEDRYNGYLETLKKHDLDVIPEYVIETKQTEAEGYEAMEKFFQSDDMPTGIYCANDISAIGMLKCLNKFRNRVLYAFDHIQR
;
A
#
# COMPACT_ATOMS: atom_id res chain seq x y z
N MET A 1 -20.37 30.34 -4.33
CA MET A 1 -19.97 31.72 -4.70
C MET A 1 -18.47 31.85 -5.00
N GLU A 2 -17.58 31.07 -4.38
CA GLU A 2 -16.14 31.15 -4.67
C GLU A 2 -15.69 30.58 -6.02
N ASN A 3 -16.36 29.57 -6.56
CA ASN A 3 -16.01 29.01 -7.88
C ASN A 3 -16.35 29.96 -9.05
N SER A 4 -17.43 30.73 -8.95
CA SER A 4 -17.81 31.70 -10.00
C SER A 4 -16.78 32.81 -10.14
N TYR A 5 -16.15 33.25 -9.05
CA TYR A 5 -15.14 34.32 -9.06
C TYR A 5 -13.79 33.85 -9.66
N ARG A 6 -13.43 32.59 -9.51
CA ARG A 6 -12.21 31.99 -10.12
C ARG A 6 -12.37 31.87 -11.64
N ASP A 7 -13.52 31.41 -12.10
CA ASP A 7 -13.77 31.23 -13.54
C ASP A 7 -13.81 32.58 -14.29
N GLU A 8 -14.36 33.62 -13.67
CA GLU A 8 -14.31 34.99 -14.24
C GLU A 8 -12.91 35.60 -14.25
N LEU A 9 -12.06 35.31 -13.25
CA LEU A 9 -10.66 35.73 -13.20
C LEU A 9 -9.83 35.07 -14.31
N CYS A 10 -9.98 33.75 -14.50
CA CYS A 10 -9.32 33.01 -15.57
C CYS A 10 -9.77 33.47 -16.96
N ALA A 11 -11.06 33.71 -17.17
CA ALA A 11 -11.58 34.22 -18.43
C ALA A 11 -11.07 35.64 -18.76
N ASN A 12 -10.93 36.48 -17.76
CA ASN A 12 -10.38 37.83 -17.92
C ASN A 12 -8.87 37.83 -18.21
N GLU A 13 -8.11 36.90 -17.64
CA GLU A 13 -6.67 36.77 -17.88
C GLU A 13 -6.39 36.22 -19.27
N ALA A 14 -7.15 35.24 -19.72
CA ALA A 14 -7.09 34.69 -21.07
C ALA A 14 -7.43 35.76 -22.12
N ALA A 15 -8.46 36.59 -21.88
CA ALA A 15 -8.83 37.70 -22.74
C ALA A 15 -7.77 38.81 -22.78
N ARG A 16 -7.09 39.10 -21.68
CA ARG A 16 -5.97 40.06 -21.63
C ARG A 16 -4.75 39.56 -22.38
N ASN A 17 -4.48 38.23 -22.31
CA ASN A 17 -3.36 37.63 -23.01
C ASN A 17 -3.57 37.58 -24.55
N LEU A 18 -4.81 37.35 -24.99
CA LEU A 18 -5.21 37.46 -26.39
C LEU A 18 -5.01 38.87 -26.95
N LYS A 19 -5.37 39.92 -26.18
CA LYS A 19 -5.16 41.34 -26.59
C LYS A 19 -3.69 41.72 -26.65
N LYS A 20 -2.80 41.04 -25.94
CA LYS A 20 -1.34 41.28 -25.93
C LYS A 20 -0.57 40.51 -27.00
N GLY A 21 -1.26 39.69 -27.81
CA GLY A 21 -0.58 38.82 -28.79
C GLY A 21 0.36 37.78 -28.15
N VAL A 22 0.22 37.57 -26.85
CA VAL A 22 0.96 36.52 -26.16
C VAL A 22 0.25 35.20 -26.47
N SER A 23 0.83 34.41 -27.36
CA SER A 23 0.40 33.03 -27.55
C SER A 23 0.37 32.36 -26.16
N ALA A 24 -0.82 31.95 -25.72
CA ALA A 24 -0.92 31.11 -24.55
C ALA A 24 0.02 29.91 -24.80
N LYS A 25 1.08 29.77 -23.99
CA LYS A 25 1.91 28.56 -24.02
C LYS A 25 0.93 27.42 -23.83
N GLN A 26 0.71 26.63 -24.86
CA GLN A 26 -0.07 25.42 -24.77
C GLN A 26 0.59 24.58 -23.66
N GLU A 27 -0.02 24.55 -22.48
CA GLU A 27 0.47 23.72 -21.39
C GLU A 27 0.46 22.29 -21.90
N LYS A 28 1.61 21.67 -21.87
CA LYS A 28 1.80 20.32 -22.39
C LYS A 28 0.99 19.37 -21.50
N THR A 29 0.03 18.69 -22.09
CA THR A 29 -0.70 17.62 -21.43
C THR A 29 0.21 16.38 -21.30
N TRP A 30 0.29 15.83 -20.10
CA TRP A 30 1.08 14.64 -19.82
C TRP A 30 0.18 13.40 -19.76
N TYR A 31 0.63 12.31 -20.36
CA TYR A 31 -0.10 11.03 -20.35
C TYR A 31 0.54 10.08 -19.36
N ILE A 32 -0.23 9.71 -18.33
CA ILE A 32 0.19 8.82 -17.27
C ILE A 32 -0.49 7.47 -17.46
N ASN A 33 0.27 6.40 -17.27
CA ASN A 33 -0.23 5.03 -17.28
C ASN A 33 0.00 4.40 -15.90
N ILE A 34 -0.83 3.43 -15.53
CA ILE A 34 -0.70 2.69 -14.27
C ILE A 34 -0.57 1.21 -14.57
N LEU A 35 0.41 0.56 -13.95
CA LEU A 35 0.60 -0.87 -13.95
C LEU A 35 0.42 -1.43 -12.54
N MET A 36 -0.63 -2.21 -12.34
CA MET A 36 -0.86 -2.94 -11.11
C MET A 36 -0.36 -4.39 -11.25
N THR A 37 0.60 -4.76 -10.40
CA THR A 37 1.33 -6.03 -10.51
C THR A 37 0.89 -7.10 -9.51
N ARG A 38 -0.26 -6.93 -8.83
CA ARG A 38 -0.74 -7.92 -7.86
C ARG A 38 -1.20 -9.21 -8.51
N THR A 39 -0.96 -10.32 -7.81
CA THR A 39 -1.39 -11.66 -8.18
C THR A 39 -2.80 -12.00 -7.70
N ASP A 40 -3.30 -11.27 -6.70
CA ASP A 40 -4.64 -11.53 -6.16
C ASP A 40 -5.69 -10.86 -7.02
N SER A 41 -6.71 -11.63 -7.36
CA SER A 41 -7.90 -11.22 -8.12
C SER A 41 -8.76 -10.16 -7.40
N SER A 42 -8.27 -9.60 -6.31
CA SER A 42 -8.96 -8.60 -5.53
C SER A 42 -8.78 -7.20 -6.11
N THR A 43 -9.46 -6.93 -7.23
CA THR A 43 -9.90 -5.57 -7.58
C THR A 43 -10.70 -4.92 -6.43
N THR A 44 -10.96 -5.68 -5.38
CA THR A 44 -11.74 -5.32 -4.20
C THR A 44 -10.90 -5.01 -2.96
N ASP A 45 -9.54 -5.03 -3.03
CA ASP A 45 -8.72 -4.61 -1.90
C ASP A 45 -8.90 -3.10 -1.66
N PRO A 46 -9.51 -2.69 -0.54
CA PRO A 46 -9.85 -1.28 -0.28
C PRO A 46 -8.64 -0.35 -0.34
N PHE A 47 -7.46 -0.83 0.06
CA PHE A 47 -6.23 -0.05 0.03
C PHE A 47 -5.84 0.34 -1.40
N PHE A 48 -5.88 -0.60 -2.33
CA PHE A 48 -5.50 -0.31 -3.73
C PHE A 48 -6.57 0.47 -4.48
N ALA A 49 -7.84 0.23 -4.17
CA ALA A 49 -8.94 1.01 -4.71
C ALA A 49 -8.83 2.48 -4.29
N GLU A 50 -8.53 2.74 -3.02
CA GLU A 50 -8.34 4.10 -2.52
C GLU A 50 -7.07 4.75 -3.09
N LEU A 51 -5.96 4.01 -3.18
CA LEU A 51 -4.74 4.50 -3.80
C LEU A 51 -4.96 4.91 -5.26
N LEU A 52 -5.66 4.07 -6.03
CA LEU A 52 -6.00 4.39 -7.43
C LEU A 52 -6.88 5.62 -7.52
N ARG A 53 -7.92 5.72 -6.68
CA ARG A 53 -8.81 6.89 -6.61
C ARG A 53 -8.06 8.19 -6.31
N VAL A 54 -7.12 8.17 -5.38
CA VAL A 54 -6.29 9.34 -5.05
C VAL A 54 -5.38 9.71 -6.22
N ILE A 55 -4.75 8.73 -6.87
CA ILE A 55 -3.91 8.96 -8.04
C ILE A 55 -4.73 9.57 -9.19
N GLU A 56 -5.91 9.05 -9.46
CA GLU A 56 -6.81 9.57 -10.50
C GLU A 56 -7.21 11.03 -10.23
N SER A 57 -7.56 11.36 -8.99
CA SER A 57 -7.89 12.72 -8.57
C SER A 57 -6.70 13.68 -8.77
N GLU A 58 -5.52 13.29 -8.29
CA GLU A 58 -4.31 14.12 -8.39
C GLU A 58 -3.84 14.31 -9.84
N ILE A 59 -3.96 13.28 -10.68
CA ILE A 59 -3.61 13.37 -12.11
C ILE A 59 -4.49 14.42 -12.80
N HIS A 60 -5.79 14.44 -12.51
CA HIS A 60 -6.72 15.38 -13.10
C HIS A 60 -6.35 16.83 -12.75
N ASP A 61 -6.02 17.09 -11.50
CA ASP A 61 -5.69 18.44 -11.00
C ASP A 61 -4.34 18.98 -11.52
N LYS A 62 -3.49 18.12 -12.09
CA LYS A 62 -2.13 18.48 -12.54
C LYS A 62 -1.96 18.57 -14.06
N ASN A 63 -3.04 18.78 -14.79
CA ASN A 63 -3.03 18.83 -16.26
C ASN A 63 -2.44 17.55 -16.89
N CYS A 64 -2.67 16.41 -16.24
CA CYS A 64 -2.31 15.09 -16.70
C CYS A 64 -3.56 14.30 -17.11
N ILE A 65 -3.39 13.36 -18.02
CA ILE A 65 -4.45 12.42 -18.44
C ILE A 65 -4.03 11.01 -18.06
N LEU A 66 -4.88 10.31 -17.30
CA LEU A 66 -4.75 8.88 -17.11
C LEU A 66 -5.15 8.17 -18.41
N SER A 67 -4.15 7.64 -19.11
CA SER A 67 -4.34 7.05 -20.43
C SER A 67 -4.76 5.58 -20.34
N LYS A 68 -4.13 4.82 -19.45
CA LYS A 68 -4.38 3.37 -19.31
C LYS A 68 -4.06 2.87 -17.91
N VAL A 69 -4.85 1.90 -17.44
CA VAL A 69 -4.57 1.10 -16.25
C VAL A 69 -4.50 -0.37 -16.64
N TRP A 70 -3.39 -1.03 -16.33
CA TRP A 70 -3.23 -2.47 -16.52
C TRP A 70 -3.21 -3.20 -15.19
N TYR A 71 -3.84 -4.37 -15.16
CA TYR A 71 -3.79 -5.32 -14.06
C TYR A 71 -3.06 -6.58 -14.57
N MET A 72 -1.75 -6.65 -14.34
CA MET A 72 -0.89 -7.67 -14.93
C MET A 72 0.01 -8.31 -13.87
N SER A 73 -0.50 -9.34 -13.22
CA SER A 73 0.24 -10.10 -12.21
C SER A 73 1.52 -10.77 -12.76
N VAL A 74 1.60 -10.96 -14.05
CA VAL A 74 2.78 -11.50 -14.73
C VAL A 74 4.04 -10.67 -14.52
N PHE A 75 3.90 -9.38 -14.22
CA PHE A 75 5.02 -8.52 -13.88
C PHE A 75 5.41 -8.54 -12.40
N SER A 76 4.67 -9.29 -11.57
CA SER A 76 5.00 -9.43 -10.15
C SER A 76 6.34 -10.15 -9.94
N ASP A 77 6.88 -10.06 -8.71
CA ASP A 77 8.11 -10.74 -8.33
C ASP A 77 7.89 -12.25 -8.02
N ASP A 78 6.70 -12.78 -8.25
CA ASP A 78 6.38 -14.18 -8.01
C ASP A 78 7.17 -15.09 -8.97
N ARG A 79 7.66 -16.23 -8.42
CA ARG A 79 8.40 -17.24 -9.20
C ARG A 79 7.62 -17.80 -10.37
N LYS A 80 6.29 -17.84 -10.29
CA LYS A 80 5.41 -18.31 -11.36
C LYS A 80 5.46 -17.40 -12.59
N CYS A 81 5.72 -16.12 -12.38
CA CYS A 81 5.71 -15.10 -13.44
C CYS A 81 7.05 -14.97 -14.19
N ARG A 82 8.12 -15.63 -13.72
CA ARG A 82 9.47 -15.54 -14.31
C ARG A 82 9.64 -16.24 -15.67
N ARG A 83 8.64 -16.95 -16.16
CA ARG A 83 8.71 -17.74 -17.41
C ARG A 83 8.11 -17.03 -18.62
N GLU A 84 7.51 -15.88 -18.44
CA GLU A 84 6.84 -15.14 -19.50
C GLU A 84 7.84 -14.29 -20.30
N ASN A 85 7.55 -14.11 -21.58
CA ASN A 85 8.33 -13.22 -22.43
C ASN A 85 7.98 -11.76 -22.11
N LEU A 86 8.74 -11.17 -21.18
CA LEU A 86 8.52 -9.80 -20.72
C LEU A 86 8.64 -8.76 -21.84
N ASP A 87 9.52 -8.97 -22.81
CA ASP A 87 9.71 -8.02 -23.93
C ASP A 87 8.44 -7.93 -24.76
N ARG A 88 7.87 -9.07 -25.14
CA ARG A 88 6.62 -9.11 -25.90
C ARG A 88 5.45 -8.45 -25.15
N LEU A 89 5.36 -8.69 -23.85
CA LEU A 89 4.31 -8.09 -23.03
C LEU A 89 4.47 -6.58 -22.92
N ILE A 90 5.69 -6.11 -22.68
CA ILE A 90 6.00 -4.69 -22.57
C ILE A 90 5.80 -3.99 -23.93
N ASP A 91 6.17 -4.62 -25.02
CA ASP A 91 5.93 -4.07 -26.36
C ASP A 91 4.43 -3.97 -26.65
N GLY A 92 3.65 -5.00 -26.31
CA GLY A 92 2.20 -4.96 -26.43
C GLY A 92 1.55 -3.84 -25.61
N MET A 93 1.97 -3.66 -24.35
CA MET A 93 1.51 -2.53 -23.54
C MET A 93 1.85 -1.18 -24.17
N TYR A 94 3.04 -1.10 -24.74
CA TYR A 94 3.55 0.11 -25.36
C TYR A 94 2.78 0.48 -26.62
N ASP A 95 2.41 -0.50 -27.42
CA ASP A 95 1.62 -0.30 -28.63
C ASP A 95 0.17 0.11 -28.34
N GLU A 96 -0.42 -0.43 -27.27
CA GLU A 96 -1.79 -0.08 -26.86
C GLU A 96 -1.99 1.41 -26.56
N VAL A 97 -0.97 2.12 -26.12
CA VAL A 97 -1.10 3.52 -25.70
C VAL A 97 -0.76 4.54 -26.79
N GLU A 98 -0.42 4.08 -28.00
CA GLU A 98 -0.23 4.91 -29.20
C GLU A 98 0.59 6.19 -28.96
N GLY A 99 1.65 6.12 -28.19
CA GLY A 99 2.51 7.26 -27.86
C GLY A 99 2.06 8.09 -26.64
N LYS A 100 0.92 7.80 -26.02
CA LYS A 100 0.41 8.44 -24.78
C LYS A 100 1.10 7.84 -23.54
N ARG A 101 2.38 8.16 -23.32
CA ARG A 101 3.28 7.46 -22.41
C ARG A 101 4.36 8.33 -21.81
N ASP A 102 3.99 9.43 -21.24
CA ASP A 102 4.97 10.30 -20.60
C ASP A 102 5.43 9.72 -19.25
N GLY A 103 4.51 9.14 -18.47
CA GLY A 103 4.81 8.55 -17.19
C GLY A 103 4.16 7.19 -16.95
N LEU A 104 4.80 6.36 -16.12
CA LEU A 104 4.28 5.09 -15.63
C LEU A 104 4.33 5.05 -14.11
N ILE A 105 3.22 4.76 -13.48
CA ILE A 105 3.14 4.46 -12.04
C ILE A 105 2.98 2.95 -11.90
N ILE A 106 3.90 2.30 -11.18
CA ILE A 106 3.86 0.86 -10.91
C ILE A 106 3.43 0.67 -9.47
N ILE A 107 2.31 -0.02 -9.27
CA ILE A 107 1.73 -0.28 -7.95
C ILE A 107 1.85 -1.77 -7.62
N GLY A 108 2.51 -2.06 -6.50
CA GLY A 108 2.80 -3.41 -6.06
C GLY A 108 4.21 -3.88 -6.43
N ARG A 109 4.55 -5.12 -6.04
CA ARG A 109 5.87 -5.69 -6.32
C ARG A 109 6.05 -5.98 -7.81
N CYS A 110 7.10 -5.45 -8.39
CA CYS A 110 7.46 -5.64 -9.79
C CYS A 110 8.78 -6.39 -9.91
N ASN A 111 8.86 -7.30 -10.86
CA ASN A 111 10.10 -7.99 -11.22
C ASN A 111 11.17 -6.97 -11.65
N LYS A 112 12.38 -7.09 -11.12
CA LYS A 112 13.49 -6.15 -11.40
C LYS A 112 13.82 -6.01 -12.87
N GLU A 113 13.77 -7.10 -13.61
CA GLU A 113 14.05 -7.07 -15.06
C GLU A 113 12.94 -6.33 -15.81
N ALA A 114 11.69 -6.60 -15.48
CA ALA A 114 10.56 -5.87 -16.03
C ALA A 114 10.64 -4.37 -15.73
N LEU A 115 10.99 -4.02 -14.48
CA LEU A 115 11.16 -2.64 -14.06
C LEU A 115 12.22 -1.90 -14.91
N LYS A 116 13.40 -2.53 -15.10
CA LYS A 116 14.46 -1.97 -15.95
C LYS A 116 14.02 -1.75 -17.39
N LYS A 117 13.27 -2.68 -17.94
CA LYS A 117 12.76 -2.59 -19.32
C LYS A 117 11.70 -1.49 -19.45
N LEU A 118 10.77 -1.42 -18.50
CA LEU A 118 9.74 -0.38 -18.43
C LEU A 118 10.38 1.01 -18.28
N ASN A 119 11.39 1.15 -17.43
CA ASN A 119 12.10 2.42 -17.23
C ASN A 119 12.80 2.93 -18.50
N LYS A 120 13.22 2.03 -19.41
CA LYS A 120 13.77 2.41 -20.71
C LYS A 120 12.73 2.87 -21.73
N LYS A 121 11.47 2.44 -21.55
CA LYS A 121 10.36 2.70 -22.49
C LYS A 121 9.58 3.99 -22.15
N TYR A 122 9.50 4.36 -20.90
CA TYR A 122 8.79 5.55 -20.41
C TYR A 122 9.78 6.69 -20.09
N LYS A 123 9.33 7.94 -20.16
CA LYS A 123 10.16 9.09 -19.81
C LYS A 123 10.38 9.20 -18.32
N SER A 124 9.39 8.78 -17.53
CA SER A 124 9.45 8.74 -16.08
C SER A 124 8.71 7.53 -15.57
N VAL A 125 9.30 6.82 -14.61
CA VAL A 125 8.68 5.69 -13.93
C VAL A 125 8.77 5.92 -12.44
N VAL A 126 7.64 5.76 -11.75
CA VAL A 126 7.56 5.81 -10.28
C VAL A 126 6.98 4.50 -9.78
N SER A 127 7.64 3.91 -8.80
CA SER A 127 7.16 2.71 -8.12
C SER A 127 6.48 3.07 -6.82
N VAL A 128 5.38 2.42 -6.50
CA VAL A 128 4.64 2.60 -5.25
C VAL A 128 4.56 1.27 -4.52
N ASN A 129 4.86 1.29 -3.25
CA ASN A 129 4.72 0.16 -2.33
C ASN A 129 5.67 -1.02 -2.58
N ARG A 130 6.95 -0.83 -2.24
CA ARG A 130 7.94 -1.89 -2.02
C ARG A 130 8.51 -2.61 -3.23
N ASN A 131 9.20 -1.91 -4.08
CA ASN A 131 9.92 -2.59 -5.13
C ASN A 131 11.40 -2.80 -4.87
N SER A 132 11.98 -2.21 -3.82
CA SER A 132 13.43 -2.30 -3.59
C SER A 132 14.22 -2.11 -4.90
N THR A 133 13.96 -0.99 -5.55
CA THR A 133 14.37 -0.76 -6.94
C THR A 133 15.88 -0.54 -7.09
N ASN A 134 16.60 -0.44 -5.97
CA ASN A 134 18.02 -0.08 -5.94
C ASN A 134 18.30 1.24 -6.69
N TYR A 135 17.38 2.20 -6.55
CA TYR A 135 17.47 3.53 -7.16
C TYR A 135 17.36 3.56 -8.70
N GLU A 136 16.87 2.50 -9.32
CA GLU A 136 16.65 2.51 -10.77
C GLU A 136 15.48 3.37 -11.22
N VAL A 137 14.48 3.54 -10.32
CA VAL A 137 13.34 4.44 -10.49
C VAL A 137 13.04 5.10 -9.15
N ASP A 138 12.33 6.23 -9.19
CA ASP A 138 11.81 6.85 -7.97
C ASP A 138 10.79 5.94 -7.30
N GLU A 139 10.83 5.88 -5.97
CA GLU A 139 9.97 4.97 -5.21
C GLU A 139 9.27 5.70 -4.06
N VAL A 140 7.95 5.52 -4.00
CA VAL A 140 7.12 5.99 -2.88
C VAL A 140 6.91 4.81 -1.94
N LEU A 141 7.48 4.92 -0.75
CA LEU A 141 7.45 3.89 0.28
C LEU A 141 6.74 4.37 1.54
N CYS A 142 6.13 3.43 2.23
CA CYS A 142 5.71 3.59 3.60
C CYS A 142 6.77 2.98 4.51
N ASP A 143 7.23 3.72 5.51
CA ASP A 143 8.20 3.22 6.49
C ASP A 143 7.52 2.26 7.47
N GLY A 144 7.47 0.99 7.09
CA GLY A 144 6.82 -0.07 7.86
C GLY A 144 7.41 -0.23 9.26
N LYS A 145 8.73 -0.01 9.42
CA LYS A 145 9.37 -0.08 10.74
C LYS A 145 8.88 1.02 11.66
N LYS A 146 8.82 2.27 11.18
CA LYS A 146 8.33 3.40 11.99
C LYS A 146 6.87 3.26 12.36
N ILE A 147 6.04 2.77 11.44
CA ILE A 147 4.61 2.55 11.71
C ILE A 147 4.44 1.48 12.79
N ALA A 148 5.13 0.35 12.65
CA ALA A 148 5.09 -0.70 13.66
C ALA A 148 5.61 -0.22 15.01
N ALA A 149 6.73 0.50 15.01
CA ALA A 149 7.27 1.07 16.23
C ALA A 149 6.26 1.99 16.93
N ALA A 150 5.61 2.90 16.20
CA ALA A 150 4.61 3.79 16.77
C ALA A 150 3.42 3.03 17.38
N ALA A 151 2.92 2.00 16.68
CA ALA A 151 1.80 1.19 17.17
C ALA A 151 2.19 0.38 18.42
N VAL A 152 3.37 -0.26 18.42
CA VAL A 152 3.84 -1.06 19.55
C VAL A 152 4.17 -0.17 20.75
N GLU A 153 4.83 0.98 20.54
CA GLU A 153 5.08 1.96 21.60
C GLU A 153 3.77 2.48 22.22
N TYR A 154 2.72 2.65 21.41
CA TYR A 154 1.40 3.02 21.93
C TYR A 154 0.83 1.93 22.85
N LEU A 155 0.90 0.65 22.46
CA LEU A 155 0.49 -0.45 23.32
C LEU A 155 1.29 -0.49 24.63
N ILE A 156 2.60 -0.29 24.57
CA ILE A 156 3.49 -0.22 25.74
C ILE A 156 3.09 0.95 26.65
N SER A 157 2.76 2.11 26.08
CA SER A 157 2.31 3.29 26.83
C SER A 157 1.00 3.07 27.59
N LEU A 158 0.16 2.13 27.10
CA LEU A 158 -1.06 1.68 27.79
C LEU A 158 -0.79 0.61 28.86
N GLY A 159 0.48 0.22 29.07
CA GLY A 159 0.89 -0.73 30.09
C GLY A 159 0.96 -2.19 29.61
N HIS A 160 0.74 -2.47 28.32
CA HIS A 160 0.90 -3.81 27.78
C HIS A 160 2.36 -4.23 27.76
N LYS A 161 2.65 -5.42 28.31
CA LYS A 161 3.97 -6.05 28.29
C LYS A 161 3.98 -7.29 27.39
N ASN A 162 2.87 -8.01 27.37
CA ASN A 162 2.66 -9.19 26.56
C ASN A 162 1.97 -8.76 25.26
N ILE A 163 2.77 -8.48 24.23
CA ILE A 163 2.29 -7.92 22.96
C ILE A 163 2.45 -8.96 21.85
N GLY A 164 1.33 -9.30 21.20
CA GLY A 164 1.28 -10.22 20.08
C GLY A 164 1.43 -9.53 18.73
N TYR A 165 1.78 -10.32 17.72
CA TYR A 165 1.88 -9.92 16.33
C TYR A 165 1.06 -10.83 15.43
N ILE A 166 0.29 -10.23 14.50
CA ILE A 166 -0.42 -10.93 13.42
C ILE A 166 0.00 -10.33 12.08
N GLY A 167 0.69 -11.09 11.24
CA GLY A 167 1.16 -10.60 9.93
C GLY A 167 2.22 -11.47 9.30
N GLN A 168 2.81 -11.02 8.19
CA GLN A 168 3.98 -11.67 7.59
C GLN A 168 5.21 -11.42 8.45
N CYS A 169 6.05 -12.46 8.61
CA CYS A 169 7.29 -12.37 9.39
C CYS A 169 8.53 -12.28 8.49
N HIS A 170 8.50 -12.92 7.32
CA HIS A 170 9.66 -12.97 6.43
C HIS A 170 9.79 -11.72 5.57
N SER A 171 10.95 -11.06 5.65
CA SER A 171 11.26 -9.84 4.87
C SER A 171 10.21 -8.73 5.00
N GLU A 172 9.65 -8.58 6.22
CA GLU A 172 8.57 -7.65 6.53
C GLU A 172 9.06 -6.57 7.50
N ASP A 173 9.08 -5.30 7.05
CA ASP A 173 9.57 -4.19 7.86
C ASP A 173 8.73 -3.92 9.10
N ARG A 174 7.42 -4.16 9.02
CA ARG A 174 6.52 -4.02 10.17
C ARG A 174 6.83 -5.06 11.25
N TYR A 175 7.17 -6.29 10.86
CA TYR A 175 7.64 -7.30 11.80
C TYR A 175 8.98 -6.91 12.44
N ASN A 176 9.93 -6.43 11.62
CA ASN A 176 11.20 -5.94 12.14
C ASN A 176 11.00 -4.77 13.11
N GLY A 177 10.11 -3.83 12.79
CA GLY A 177 9.76 -2.72 13.67
C GLY A 177 9.15 -3.17 15.00
N TYR A 178 8.27 -4.19 14.97
CA TYR A 178 7.72 -4.82 16.17
C TYR A 178 8.83 -5.42 17.04
N LEU A 179 9.72 -6.23 16.47
CA LEU A 179 10.84 -6.86 17.19
C LEU A 179 11.81 -5.83 17.79
N GLU A 180 12.21 -4.84 16.98
CA GLU A 180 13.15 -3.79 17.40
C GLU A 180 12.55 -2.94 18.54
N THR A 181 11.23 -2.70 18.52
CA THR A 181 10.55 -1.91 19.55
C THR A 181 10.43 -2.68 20.86
N LEU A 182 10.04 -3.95 20.83
CA LEU A 182 10.03 -4.77 22.06
C LEU A 182 11.42 -4.82 22.68
N LYS A 183 12.45 -5.09 21.88
CA LYS A 183 13.84 -5.10 22.36
C LYS A 183 14.28 -3.78 22.97
N LYS A 184 13.89 -2.64 22.37
CA LYS A 184 14.19 -1.29 22.89
C LYS A 184 13.61 -1.05 24.30
N HIS A 185 12.50 -1.71 24.59
CA HIS A 185 11.79 -1.59 25.88
C HIS A 185 12.05 -2.78 26.82
N ASP A 186 13.08 -3.58 26.55
CA ASP A 186 13.43 -4.78 27.33
C ASP A 186 12.24 -5.75 27.53
N LEU A 187 11.39 -5.89 26.51
CA LEU A 187 10.28 -6.83 26.47
C LEU A 187 10.64 -8.05 25.63
N ASP A 188 10.25 -9.23 26.13
CA ASP A 188 10.49 -10.48 25.45
C ASP A 188 9.56 -10.68 24.25
N VAL A 189 10.09 -11.27 23.19
CA VAL A 189 9.31 -11.79 22.07
C VAL A 189 8.88 -13.22 22.42
N ILE A 190 7.62 -13.41 22.70
CA ILE A 190 7.05 -14.72 23.01
C ILE A 190 6.63 -15.37 21.69
N PRO A 191 7.26 -16.50 21.27
CA PRO A 191 6.99 -17.11 19.96
C PRO A 191 5.52 -17.46 19.74
N GLU A 192 4.82 -17.88 20.78
CA GLU A 192 3.40 -18.25 20.77
C GLU A 192 2.48 -17.05 20.50
N TYR A 193 2.99 -15.82 20.68
CA TYR A 193 2.27 -14.57 20.40
C TYR A 193 2.51 -14.06 18.98
N VAL A 194 3.34 -14.74 18.19
CA VAL A 194 3.63 -14.37 16.81
C VAL A 194 2.91 -15.32 15.85
N ILE A 195 1.90 -14.82 15.15
CA ILE A 195 1.16 -15.63 14.18
C ILE A 195 1.42 -15.11 12.78
N GLU A 196 2.14 -15.90 11.99
CA GLU A 196 2.39 -15.59 10.59
C GLU A 196 1.13 -15.80 9.75
N THR A 197 0.78 -14.80 8.94
CA THR A 197 -0.39 -14.79 8.07
C THR A 197 -0.07 -14.14 6.73
N LYS A 198 -0.92 -14.38 5.72
CA LYS A 198 -0.89 -13.65 4.43
C LYS A 198 -1.61 -12.30 4.49
N GLN A 199 -1.98 -11.87 5.69
CA GLN A 199 -2.61 -10.58 5.95
C GLN A 199 -4.01 -10.44 5.33
N THR A 200 -4.79 -11.52 5.32
CA THR A 200 -6.21 -11.54 4.93
C THR A 200 -7.12 -11.42 6.15
N GLU A 201 -8.38 -11.05 5.91
CA GLU A 201 -9.40 -10.99 6.99
C GLU A 201 -9.62 -12.37 7.63
N ALA A 202 -9.73 -13.42 6.81
CA ALA A 202 -9.95 -14.78 7.29
C ALA A 202 -8.81 -15.24 8.20
N GLU A 203 -7.56 -15.02 7.78
CA GLU A 203 -6.39 -15.42 8.58
C GLU A 203 -6.23 -14.57 9.84
N GLY A 204 -6.63 -13.29 9.82
CA GLY A 204 -6.71 -12.46 11.02
C GLY A 204 -7.72 -13.00 12.03
N TYR A 205 -8.87 -13.48 11.54
CA TYR A 205 -9.88 -14.14 12.37
C TYR A 205 -9.34 -15.44 12.97
N GLU A 206 -8.75 -16.31 12.16
CA GLU A 206 -8.16 -17.60 12.58
C GLU A 206 -7.01 -17.39 13.58
N ALA A 207 -6.19 -16.36 13.40
CA ALA A 207 -5.13 -16.02 14.34
C ALA A 207 -5.69 -15.70 15.74
N MET A 208 -6.78 -14.94 15.80
CA MET A 208 -7.42 -14.66 17.07
C MET A 208 -8.07 -15.92 17.71
N GLU A 209 -8.64 -16.81 16.89
CA GLU A 209 -9.13 -18.10 17.41
C GLU A 209 -8.02 -18.93 18.05
N LYS A 210 -6.80 -18.92 17.47
CA LYS A 210 -5.63 -19.60 18.06
C LYS A 210 -5.24 -19.00 19.40
N PHE A 211 -5.25 -17.68 19.54
CA PHE A 211 -5.00 -17.06 20.85
C PHE A 211 -6.02 -17.47 21.89
N PHE A 212 -7.31 -17.58 21.53
CA PHE A 212 -8.34 -18.07 22.45
C PHE A 212 -8.20 -19.53 22.87
N GLN A 213 -7.46 -20.33 22.10
CA GLN A 213 -7.19 -21.73 22.42
C GLN A 213 -5.94 -21.91 23.30
N SER A 214 -5.13 -20.86 23.43
CA SER A 214 -3.94 -20.87 24.29
C SER A 214 -4.31 -20.57 25.74
N ASP A 215 -3.60 -21.21 26.67
CA ASP A 215 -3.74 -20.91 28.10
C ASP A 215 -3.18 -19.54 28.48
N ASP A 216 -2.28 -19.00 27.66
CA ASP A 216 -1.69 -17.68 27.81
C ASP A 216 -1.91 -16.85 26.53
N MET A 217 -2.38 -15.62 26.70
CA MET A 217 -2.75 -14.73 25.61
C MET A 217 -2.01 -13.40 25.69
N PRO A 218 -1.65 -12.81 24.54
CA PRO A 218 -1.18 -11.42 24.53
C PRO A 218 -2.25 -10.48 25.03
N THR A 219 -1.86 -9.48 25.82
CA THR A 219 -2.78 -8.45 26.33
C THR A 219 -2.97 -7.28 25.38
N GLY A 220 -2.02 -7.10 24.44
CA GLY A 220 -2.09 -6.18 23.32
C GLY A 220 -1.68 -6.91 22.03
N ILE A 221 -2.29 -6.58 20.90
CA ILE A 221 -2.00 -7.23 19.62
C ILE A 221 -1.76 -6.16 18.56
N TYR A 222 -0.63 -6.25 17.89
CA TYR A 222 -0.32 -5.48 16.71
C TYR A 222 -0.59 -6.29 15.45
N CYS A 223 -1.56 -5.88 14.65
CA CYS A 223 -1.83 -6.43 13.32
C CYS A 223 -1.06 -5.65 12.26
N ALA A 224 -0.38 -6.35 11.37
CA ALA A 224 0.44 -5.72 10.34
C ALA A 224 -0.36 -4.91 9.31
N ASN A 225 -1.67 -5.14 9.17
CA ASN A 225 -2.57 -4.36 8.33
C ASN A 225 -3.99 -4.32 8.91
N ASP A 226 -4.80 -3.38 8.41
CA ASP A 226 -6.17 -3.16 8.86
C ASP A 226 -7.09 -4.35 8.57
N ILE A 227 -6.87 -5.05 7.44
CA ILE A 227 -7.71 -6.18 7.02
C ILE A 227 -7.58 -7.34 8.03
N SER A 228 -6.35 -7.65 8.47
CA SER A 228 -6.14 -8.64 9.53
C SER A 228 -6.74 -8.18 10.87
N ALA A 229 -6.62 -6.88 11.17
CA ALA A 229 -7.23 -6.33 12.38
C ALA A 229 -8.76 -6.44 12.37
N ILE A 230 -9.41 -6.20 11.23
CA ILE A 230 -10.85 -6.39 11.06
C ILE A 230 -11.23 -7.86 11.31
N GLY A 231 -10.48 -8.81 10.75
CA GLY A 231 -10.69 -10.24 10.99
C GLY A 231 -10.58 -10.58 12.49
N MET A 232 -9.50 -10.13 13.13
CA MET A 232 -9.28 -10.28 14.57
C MET A 232 -10.45 -9.71 15.39
N LEU A 233 -10.90 -8.48 15.08
CA LEU A 233 -12.01 -7.83 15.79
C LEU A 233 -13.34 -8.57 15.61
N LYS A 234 -13.60 -9.13 14.43
CA LYS A 234 -14.78 -9.99 14.18
C LYS A 234 -14.77 -11.22 15.07
N CYS A 235 -13.61 -11.86 15.25
CA CYS A 235 -13.46 -12.98 16.16
C CYS A 235 -13.67 -12.55 17.60
N LEU A 236 -13.02 -11.48 18.05
CA LEU A 236 -13.19 -10.92 19.39
C LEU A 236 -14.66 -10.62 19.71
N ASN A 237 -15.38 -10.01 18.76
CA ASN A 237 -16.80 -9.69 18.95
C ASN A 237 -17.68 -10.95 19.10
N LYS A 238 -17.40 -12.00 18.33
CA LYS A 238 -18.09 -13.29 18.45
C LYS A 238 -17.89 -13.95 19.81
N PHE A 239 -16.68 -13.83 20.36
CA PHE A 239 -16.31 -14.43 21.65
C PHE A 239 -16.29 -13.42 22.81
N ARG A 240 -16.94 -12.28 22.67
CA ARG A 240 -16.94 -11.16 23.63
C ARG A 240 -17.17 -11.59 25.08
N ASN A 241 -18.08 -12.53 25.30
CA ASN A 241 -18.37 -13.02 26.67
C ASN A 241 -17.19 -13.80 27.28
N ARG A 242 -16.36 -14.48 26.47
CA ARG A 242 -15.15 -15.18 26.96
C ARG A 242 -14.05 -14.19 27.34
N VAL A 243 -13.90 -13.10 26.58
CA VAL A 243 -12.91 -12.05 26.85
C VAL A 243 -13.20 -11.36 28.19
N LEU A 244 -14.47 -11.05 28.49
CA LEU A 244 -14.86 -10.43 29.76
C LEU A 244 -14.54 -11.32 30.95
N TYR A 245 -14.74 -12.65 30.84
CA TYR A 245 -14.39 -13.59 31.90
C TYR A 245 -12.86 -13.70 32.12
N ALA A 246 -12.04 -13.61 31.10
CA ALA A 246 -10.58 -13.67 31.22
C ALA A 246 -10.02 -12.43 31.94
N PHE A 247 -10.57 -11.24 31.67
CA PHE A 247 -10.14 -10.00 32.32
C PHE A 247 -10.50 -9.96 33.83
N ASP A 248 -11.64 -10.54 34.23
CA ASP A 248 -12.03 -10.59 35.63
C ASP A 248 -11.14 -11.51 36.49
N HIS A 249 -10.46 -12.48 35.88
CA HIS A 249 -9.51 -13.37 36.55
C HIS A 249 -8.08 -12.83 36.66
N ILE A 250 -7.70 -11.87 35.81
CA ILE A 250 -6.35 -11.25 35.86
C ILE A 250 -6.27 -10.14 36.91
N GLN A 251 -7.41 -9.60 37.38
CA GLN A 251 -7.45 -8.57 38.42
C GLN A 251 -7.59 -9.14 39.87
N ARG A 252 -7.52 -10.46 40.07
CA ARG A 252 -7.44 -11.11 41.37
C ARG A 252 -6.06 -11.74 41.58
#